data_b5610f9f12d0ef810752d318cac8ca04
#
_entry.id   b5610f9f12d0ef810752d318cac8ca04
#
_cell.length_a   1.000
_cell.length_b   1.000
_cell.length_c   1.000
_cell.angle_alpha   90.00
_cell.angle_beta   90.00
_cell.angle_gamma   90.00
#
_symmetry.space_group_name_H-M   'P 1'
#
loop_
_entity.id
_entity.type
_entity.pdbx_description
1 polymer ?
#
loop_
_entity_poly.entity_id
_entity_poly.type
_entity_poly.pdbx_seq_one_letter_code
_entity_poly.pdbx_strand_id
1 'polypeptide(L)'
;YKPLIGKFCEIPVGPKQYRRLIPIITDEYPDPNFGSGAVKITGAHDFNDYQVAKRSNIPMYSLMDKKGVMRVDGLPYKDEVAKAQAILNEEINWDEDLIASMNLVPDEYRGLDRFEARKKVVTEITAEGLAVMVDATDNEGNLSTKAFVESKPIMQPFGDRSKVVIEPMLTDQWFVETSKIVKPALDAVKNGEIKIIPESGEKTYYHWLNNIEPWCISRQLWWGHQVPVWFDKDGNQYC
;
A
#
# COMPACT_ATOMS: atom_id res chain seq x y z
N TYR A 1 23.33 -5.55 -6.59
CA TYR A 1 22.76 -4.74 -5.49
C TYR A 1 23.21 -5.19 -4.09
N LYS A 2 23.78 -6.39 -3.90
CA LYS A 2 24.22 -6.88 -2.57
C LYS A 2 25.01 -5.87 -1.72
N PRO A 3 25.97 -5.08 -2.28
CA PRO A 3 26.70 -4.08 -1.50
C PRO A 3 25.87 -2.87 -1.04
N LEU A 4 24.65 -2.74 -1.55
CA LEU A 4 23.74 -1.63 -1.20
C LEU A 4 22.74 -1.99 -0.09
N ILE A 5 22.63 -3.26 0.27
CA ILE A 5 21.71 -3.72 1.31
C ILE A 5 22.08 -3.06 2.65
N GLY A 6 21.09 -2.55 3.36
CA GLY A 6 21.26 -1.81 4.61
C GLY A 6 21.74 -0.37 4.44
N LYS A 7 21.92 0.09 3.20
CA LYS A 7 22.10 1.52 2.90
C LYS A 7 20.75 2.17 2.65
N PHE A 8 20.78 3.46 2.36
CA PHE A 8 19.59 4.29 2.14
C PHE A 8 19.57 4.87 0.73
N CYS A 9 18.37 5.08 0.22
CA CYS A 9 18.10 5.88 -0.98
C CYS A 9 17.38 7.15 -0.59
N GLU A 10 17.71 8.26 -1.26
CA GLU A 10 16.97 9.51 -1.16
C GLU A 10 15.77 9.47 -2.12
N ILE A 11 14.59 9.89 -1.64
CA ILE A 11 13.43 10.13 -2.50
C ILE A 11 13.58 11.52 -3.10
N PRO A 12 13.69 11.67 -4.44
CA PRO A 12 13.98 12.94 -5.10
C PRO A 12 12.70 13.79 -5.28
N VAL A 13 11.95 13.99 -4.20
CA VAL A 13 10.72 14.77 -4.17
C VAL A 13 10.73 15.71 -2.98
N GLY A 14 10.25 16.93 -3.17
CA GLY A 14 10.28 17.99 -2.18
C GLY A 14 11.63 18.73 -2.10
N PRO A 15 11.77 19.71 -1.18
CA PRO A 15 12.97 20.53 -1.04
C PRO A 15 14.22 19.69 -0.78
N LYS A 16 15.30 19.91 -1.53
CA LYS A 16 16.53 19.11 -1.48
C LYS A 16 17.11 18.92 -0.09
N GLN A 17 17.04 19.94 0.76
CA GLN A 17 17.56 19.90 2.13
C GLN A 17 16.74 19.06 3.11
N TYR A 18 15.53 18.64 2.70
CA TYR A 18 14.60 17.86 3.54
C TYR A 18 14.13 16.57 2.87
N ARG A 19 14.89 16.05 1.88
CA ARG A 19 14.52 14.82 1.21
C ARG A 19 14.59 13.63 2.14
N ARG A 20 13.55 12.82 2.08
CA ARG A 20 13.42 11.63 2.90
C ARG A 20 14.35 10.53 2.43
N LEU A 21 14.97 9.84 3.37
CA LEU A 21 15.68 8.58 3.13
C LEU A 21 14.76 7.38 3.31
N ILE A 22 14.95 6.36 2.49
CA ILE A 22 14.30 5.06 2.60
C ILE A 22 15.35 3.96 2.62
N PRO A 23 15.15 2.87 3.39
CA PRO A 23 16.11 1.77 3.47
C PRO A 23 16.10 0.93 2.18
N ILE A 24 17.27 0.41 1.83
CA ILE A 24 17.41 -0.62 0.79
C ILE A 24 17.33 -1.98 1.46
N ILE A 25 16.27 -2.71 1.18
CA ILE A 25 15.96 -4.02 1.75
C ILE A 25 16.07 -5.12 0.69
N THR A 26 15.98 -6.36 1.13
CA THR A 26 15.84 -7.53 0.26
C THR A 26 14.52 -8.23 0.54
N ASP A 27 13.86 -8.66 -0.51
CA ASP A 27 12.65 -9.48 -0.43
C ASP A 27 12.60 -10.42 -1.64
N GLU A 28 11.79 -11.45 -1.57
CA GLU A 28 11.55 -12.38 -2.68
C GLU A 28 10.62 -11.82 -3.76
N TYR A 29 9.91 -10.73 -3.45
CA TYR A 29 8.93 -10.10 -4.32
C TYR A 29 9.52 -9.52 -5.63
N PRO A 30 10.66 -8.79 -5.63
CA PRO A 30 11.22 -8.26 -6.87
C PRO A 30 11.74 -9.36 -7.79
N ASP A 31 11.24 -9.40 -9.04
CA ASP A 31 11.80 -10.27 -10.06
C ASP A 31 13.14 -9.71 -10.57
N PRO A 32 14.27 -10.42 -10.36
CA PRO A 32 15.58 -9.95 -10.78
C PRO A 32 15.75 -9.88 -12.31
N ASN A 33 14.85 -10.53 -13.06
CA ASN A 33 14.87 -10.53 -14.53
C ASN A 33 13.94 -9.47 -15.14
N PHE A 34 13.18 -8.73 -14.31
CA PHE A 34 12.27 -7.69 -14.76
C PHE A 34 12.87 -6.30 -14.52
N GLY A 35 13.03 -5.52 -15.59
CA GLY A 35 13.59 -4.17 -15.54
C GLY A 35 14.99 -4.13 -14.92
N SER A 36 15.14 -3.30 -13.88
CA SER A 36 16.41 -3.20 -13.12
C SER A 36 16.53 -4.23 -12.00
N GLY A 37 15.47 -4.98 -11.70
CA GLY A 37 15.38 -5.86 -10.53
C GLY A 37 15.26 -5.10 -9.21
N ALA A 38 15.13 -3.77 -9.23
CA ALA A 38 14.91 -2.93 -8.07
C ALA A 38 13.50 -2.33 -8.13
N VAL A 39 12.75 -2.42 -7.01
CA VAL A 39 11.37 -1.94 -6.89
C VAL A 39 11.27 -0.97 -5.73
N LYS A 40 10.58 0.15 -5.93
CA LYS A 40 10.19 1.04 -4.83
C LYS A 40 8.93 0.51 -4.17
N ILE A 41 8.99 0.31 -2.87
CA ILE A 41 7.88 -0.21 -2.06
C ILE A 41 7.05 0.92 -1.47
N THR A 42 5.72 0.85 -1.64
CA THR A 42 4.74 1.83 -1.13
C THR A 42 3.60 1.11 -0.40
N GLY A 43 3.90 0.54 0.77
CA GLY A 43 3.00 -0.37 1.49
C GLY A 43 1.64 0.19 1.88
N ALA A 44 1.46 1.51 1.95
CA ALA A 44 0.17 2.12 2.27
C ALA A 44 -0.81 2.16 1.08
N HIS A 45 -0.34 1.99 -0.16
CA HIS A 45 -1.14 2.21 -1.37
C HIS A 45 -1.01 1.10 -2.43
N ASP A 46 -0.44 -0.04 -2.07
CA ASP A 46 -0.34 -1.22 -2.94
C ASP A 46 -0.39 -2.51 -2.11
N PHE A 47 -1.17 -3.49 -2.57
CA PHE A 47 -1.38 -4.75 -1.83
C PHE A 47 -0.13 -5.61 -1.72
N ASN A 48 0.68 -5.68 -2.77
CA ASN A 48 1.90 -6.47 -2.77
C ASN A 48 2.97 -5.78 -1.93
N ASP A 49 3.12 -4.47 -2.11
CA ASP A 49 4.04 -3.65 -1.34
C ASP A 49 3.71 -3.68 0.17
N TYR A 50 2.41 -3.76 0.53
CA TYR A 50 1.96 -3.93 1.90
C TYR A 50 2.57 -5.18 2.54
N GLN A 51 2.55 -6.30 1.83
CA GLN A 51 3.10 -7.55 2.35
C GLN A 51 4.62 -7.47 2.53
N VAL A 52 5.33 -6.83 1.59
CA VAL A 52 6.77 -6.58 1.70
C VAL A 52 7.08 -5.69 2.91
N ALA A 53 6.38 -4.56 3.03
CA ALA A 53 6.58 -3.63 4.13
C ALA A 53 6.32 -4.28 5.50
N LYS A 54 5.26 -5.12 5.59
CA LYS A 54 4.91 -5.86 6.79
C LYS A 54 6.00 -6.88 7.18
N ARG A 55 6.48 -7.68 6.22
CA ARG A 55 7.57 -8.65 6.48
C ARG A 55 8.87 -7.98 6.92
N SER A 56 9.15 -6.82 6.37
CA SER A 56 10.37 -6.06 6.64
C SER A 56 10.23 -5.06 7.79
N ASN A 57 9.07 -5.03 8.47
CA ASN A 57 8.76 -4.09 9.55
C ASN A 57 9.05 -2.63 9.18
N ILE A 58 8.58 -2.20 8.00
CA ILE A 58 8.78 -0.85 7.49
C ILE A 58 7.51 0.00 7.73
N PRO A 59 7.65 1.23 8.24
CA PRO A 59 6.52 2.15 8.40
C PRO A 59 5.81 2.44 7.07
N MET A 60 4.49 2.39 7.06
CA MET A 60 3.65 2.56 5.87
C MET A 60 2.90 3.90 5.92
N TYR A 61 3.50 4.93 5.35
CA TYR A 61 2.95 6.28 5.35
C TYR A 61 1.89 6.47 4.28
N SER A 62 0.67 6.82 4.68
CA SER A 62 -0.42 7.18 3.76
C SER A 62 -0.22 8.59 3.23
N LEU A 63 -0.21 8.74 1.91
CA LEU A 63 0.00 10.03 1.24
C LEU A 63 -1.29 10.62 0.63
N MET A 64 -2.33 9.81 0.47
CA MET A 64 -3.61 10.23 -0.12
C MET A 64 -4.73 10.14 0.90
N ASP A 65 -5.72 11.00 0.73
CA ASP A 65 -6.98 10.96 1.47
C ASP A 65 -8.00 10.01 0.79
N LYS A 66 -9.20 9.91 1.37
CA LYS A 66 -10.29 9.06 0.85
C LYS A 66 -10.82 9.49 -0.53
N LYS A 67 -10.41 10.64 -1.04
CA LYS A 67 -10.78 11.15 -2.38
C LYS A 67 -9.66 10.96 -3.40
N GLY A 68 -8.52 10.38 -2.99
CA GLY A 68 -7.34 10.25 -3.83
C GLY A 68 -6.60 11.58 -4.05
N VAL A 69 -6.79 12.52 -3.14
CA VAL A 69 -6.09 13.80 -3.09
C VAL A 69 -4.93 13.69 -2.14
N MET A 70 -3.82 14.34 -2.45
CA MET A 70 -2.65 14.38 -1.57
C MET A 70 -3.01 15.02 -0.24
N ARG A 71 -2.73 14.34 0.88
CA ARG A 71 -3.11 14.78 2.24
C ARG A 71 -2.64 16.19 2.54
N VAL A 72 -3.47 16.95 3.26
CA VAL A 72 -3.22 18.35 3.64
C VAL A 72 -2.93 18.52 5.13
N ASP A 73 -3.25 17.51 5.92
CA ASP A 73 -3.05 17.48 7.38
C ASP A 73 -1.58 17.25 7.77
N GLY A 74 -1.31 17.22 9.06
CA GLY A 74 0.01 16.96 9.63
C GLY A 74 0.86 18.21 9.83
N LEU A 75 2.09 18.01 10.29
CA LEU A 75 3.08 19.06 10.50
C LEU A 75 3.66 19.54 9.15
N PRO A 76 4.41 20.66 9.13
CA PRO A 76 5.23 21.03 7.97
C PRO A 76 6.13 19.88 7.52
N TYR A 77 6.30 19.71 6.21
CA TYR A 77 7.03 18.58 5.63
C TYR A 77 8.41 18.35 6.25
N LYS A 78 9.16 19.44 6.50
CA LYS A 78 10.51 19.37 7.14
C LYS A 78 10.48 18.67 8.51
N ASP A 79 9.42 18.90 9.29
CA ASP A 79 9.31 18.36 10.65
C ASP A 79 8.86 16.88 10.60
N GLU A 80 7.98 16.54 9.64
CA GLU A 80 7.60 15.15 9.38
C GLU A 80 8.76 14.30 8.88
N VAL A 81 9.59 14.85 7.98
CA VAL A 81 10.80 14.15 7.51
C VAL A 81 11.81 13.97 8.63
N ALA A 82 12.01 14.98 9.50
CA ALA A 82 12.89 14.84 10.66
C ALA A 82 12.43 13.72 11.60
N LYS A 83 11.11 13.61 11.84
CA LYS A 83 10.52 12.53 12.62
C LYS A 83 10.69 11.17 11.94
N ALA A 84 10.43 11.09 10.63
CA ALA A 84 10.63 9.86 9.87
C ALA A 84 12.10 9.41 9.87
N GLN A 85 13.05 10.34 9.83
CA GLN A 85 14.46 10.03 9.93
C GLN A 85 14.84 9.51 11.32
N ALA A 86 14.27 10.08 12.39
CA ALA A 86 14.49 9.60 13.75
C ALA A 86 13.92 8.19 13.96
N ILE A 87 12.78 7.86 13.33
CA ILE A 87 12.24 6.50 13.32
C ILE A 87 13.19 5.55 12.56
N LEU A 88 13.70 5.98 11.40
CA LEU A 88 14.61 5.19 10.57
C LEU A 88 15.94 4.91 11.28
N ASN A 89 16.39 5.83 12.11
CA ASN A 89 17.60 5.70 12.93
C ASN A 89 17.36 4.96 14.26
N GLU A 90 16.16 4.45 14.51
CA GLU A 90 15.74 3.79 15.75
C GLU A 90 15.80 4.69 16.99
N GLU A 91 15.77 6.01 16.80
CA GLU A 91 15.76 7.03 17.88
C GLU A 91 14.35 7.21 18.47
N ILE A 92 13.31 6.90 17.67
CA ILE A 92 11.90 6.94 18.05
C ILE A 92 11.28 5.58 17.75
N ASN A 93 10.69 4.96 18.77
CA ASN A 93 9.81 3.80 18.57
C ASN A 93 8.51 4.26 17.92
N TRP A 94 7.99 3.46 17.01
CA TRP A 94 6.76 3.75 16.32
C TRP A 94 5.71 2.66 16.49
N ASP A 95 4.46 3.06 16.39
CA ASP A 95 3.28 2.22 16.26
C ASP A 95 2.45 2.68 15.06
N GLU A 96 1.37 1.96 14.78
CA GLU A 96 0.51 2.26 13.64
C GLU A 96 -0.19 3.62 13.77
N ASP A 97 -0.55 4.04 14.99
CA ASP A 97 -1.20 5.33 15.25
C ASP A 97 -0.26 6.50 14.97
N LEU A 98 0.98 6.41 15.42
CA LEU A 98 2.01 7.42 15.13
C LEU A 98 2.22 7.53 13.61
N ILE A 99 2.40 6.41 12.91
CA ILE A 99 2.61 6.40 11.46
C ILE A 99 1.40 6.95 10.71
N ALA A 100 0.17 6.59 11.11
CA ALA A 100 -1.05 7.11 10.51
C ALA A 100 -1.21 8.62 10.68
N SER A 101 -0.72 9.18 11.81
CA SER A 101 -0.74 10.63 12.08
C SER A 101 0.25 11.42 11.22
N MET A 102 1.33 10.80 10.76
CA MET A 102 2.38 11.46 9.97
C MET A 102 1.95 11.68 8.52
N ASN A 103 2.37 12.82 7.95
CA ASN A 103 2.12 13.17 6.55
C ASN A 103 3.41 13.55 5.84
N LEU A 104 3.95 12.64 5.04
CA LEU A 104 5.17 12.83 4.27
C LEU A 104 4.91 13.37 2.85
N VAL A 105 3.80 14.05 2.64
CA VAL A 105 3.54 14.82 1.41
C VAL A 105 4.25 16.17 1.53
N PRO A 106 5.18 16.52 0.61
CA PRO A 106 5.79 17.84 0.60
C PRO A 106 4.74 18.95 0.51
N ASP A 107 4.98 20.08 1.19
CA ASP A 107 3.97 21.12 1.36
C ASP A 107 3.40 21.64 0.03
N GLU A 108 4.22 21.69 -1.03
CA GLU A 108 3.84 22.13 -2.37
C GLU A 108 2.99 21.11 -3.17
N TYR A 109 2.83 19.89 -2.66
CA TYR A 109 1.97 18.85 -3.26
C TYR A 109 0.65 18.68 -2.52
N ARG A 110 0.53 19.21 -1.31
CA ARG A 110 -0.66 19.05 -0.47
C ARG A 110 -1.89 19.61 -1.18
N GLY A 111 -2.97 18.84 -1.17
CA GLY A 111 -4.23 19.22 -1.80
C GLY A 111 -4.28 19.02 -3.33
N LEU A 112 -3.21 18.60 -3.97
CA LEU A 112 -3.23 18.25 -5.38
C LEU A 112 -3.94 16.91 -5.61
N ASP A 113 -4.67 16.81 -6.70
CA ASP A 113 -5.11 15.50 -7.23
C ASP A 113 -3.88 14.64 -7.55
N ARG A 114 -3.99 13.33 -7.34
CA ARG A 114 -2.88 12.39 -7.51
C ARG A 114 -2.27 12.39 -8.92
N PHE A 115 -3.07 12.65 -9.96
CA PHE A 115 -2.58 12.73 -11.33
C PHE A 115 -1.86 14.05 -11.60
N GLU A 116 -2.28 15.13 -10.98
CA GLU A 116 -1.57 16.42 -11.02
C GLU A 116 -0.25 16.33 -10.25
N ALA A 117 -0.26 15.74 -9.06
CA ALA A 117 0.94 15.45 -8.30
C ALA A 117 1.94 14.62 -9.12
N ARG A 118 1.49 13.56 -9.82
CA ARG A 118 2.32 12.74 -10.71
C ARG A 118 2.99 13.58 -11.80
N LYS A 119 2.24 14.44 -12.48
CA LYS A 119 2.80 15.32 -13.53
C LYS A 119 3.87 16.23 -12.97
N LYS A 120 3.61 16.82 -11.80
CA LYS A 120 4.58 17.71 -11.13
C LYS A 120 5.84 16.95 -10.73
N VAL A 121 5.73 15.76 -10.13
CA VAL A 121 6.89 14.90 -9.82
C VAL A 121 7.73 14.61 -11.06
N VAL A 122 7.10 14.18 -12.17
CA VAL A 122 7.82 13.89 -13.42
C VAL A 122 8.56 15.13 -13.93
N THR A 123 7.93 16.31 -13.85
CA THR A 123 8.56 17.58 -14.26
C THR A 123 9.78 17.89 -13.39
N GLU A 124 9.67 17.75 -12.08
CA GLU A 124 10.76 18.09 -11.14
C GLU A 124 11.94 17.13 -11.26
N ILE A 125 11.70 15.81 -11.28
CA ILE A 125 12.78 14.82 -11.44
C ILE A 125 13.46 14.93 -12.82
N THR A 126 12.71 15.35 -13.86
CA THR A 126 13.28 15.62 -15.18
C THR A 126 14.18 16.83 -15.15
N ALA A 127 13.75 17.93 -14.53
CA ALA A 127 14.56 19.14 -14.39
C ALA A 127 15.84 18.91 -13.59
N GLU A 128 15.86 17.93 -12.70
CA GLU A 128 17.05 17.53 -11.95
C GLU A 128 17.95 16.51 -12.67
N GLY A 129 17.58 16.08 -13.88
CA GLY A 129 18.35 15.10 -14.63
C GLY A 129 18.26 13.67 -14.09
N LEU A 130 17.21 13.35 -13.30
CA LEU A 130 17.00 12.05 -12.69
C LEU A 130 16.06 11.15 -13.49
N ALA A 131 15.39 11.69 -14.53
CA ALA A 131 14.53 10.92 -15.41
C ALA A 131 15.34 10.27 -16.54
N VAL A 132 14.95 9.08 -16.95
CA VAL A 132 15.45 8.47 -18.20
C VAL A 132 14.86 9.26 -19.37
N MET A 133 15.71 9.76 -20.24
CA MET A 133 15.31 10.56 -21.40
C MET A 133 15.27 9.70 -22.66
N VAL A 134 14.28 9.94 -23.51
CA VAL A 134 14.12 9.27 -24.80
C VAL A 134 13.83 10.30 -25.90
N ASP A 135 14.32 10.01 -27.09
CA ASP A 135 13.98 10.81 -28.27
C ASP A 135 12.50 10.63 -28.62
N ALA A 136 11.86 11.73 -28.93
CA ALA A 136 10.44 11.75 -29.30
C ALA A 136 10.27 12.67 -30.53
N THR A 137 9.42 12.25 -31.44
CA THR A 137 9.00 13.07 -32.59
C THR A 137 7.59 13.54 -32.35
N ASP A 138 7.36 14.83 -32.51
CA ASP A 138 6.02 15.40 -32.42
C ASP A 138 5.18 15.12 -33.69
N ASN A 139 3.92 15.54 -33.70
CA ASN A 139 3.03 15.35 -34.84
C ASN A 139 3.45 16.15 -36.10
N GLU A 140 4.37 17.10 -35.95
CA GLU A 140 4.89 17.94 -37.02
C GLU A 140 6.25 17.44 -37.52
N GLY A 141 6.78 16.35 -36.94
CA GLY A 141 8.05 15.74 -37.32
C GLY A 141 9.28 16.33 -36.63
N ASN A 142 9.11 17.23 -35.64
CA ASN A 142 10.23 17.81 -34.92
C ASN A 142 10.75 16.81 -33.85
N LEU A 143 12.07 16.66 -33.82
CA LEU A 143 12.75 15.85 -32.83
C LEU A 143 12.86 16.62 -31.51
N SER A 144 12.49 15.97 -30.43
CA SER A 144 12.63 16.48 -29.06
C SER A 144 13.07 15.33 -28.13
N THR A 145 13.60 15.70 -26.97
CA THR A 145 13.93 14.72 -25.93
C THR A 145 12.98 14.92 -24.77
N LYS A 146 12.33 13.84 -24.31
CA LYS A 146 11.39 13.90 -23.19
C LYS A 146 11.67 12.78 -22.17
N ALA A 147 11.18 12.98 -20.94
CA ALA A 147 11.20 11.93 -19.94
C ALA A 147 10.44 10.70 -20.43
N PHE A 148 11.02 9.52 -20.26
CA PHE A 148 10.35 8.26 -20.55
C PHE A 148 9.28 8.01 -19.50
N VAL A 149 8.02 8.03 -19.91
CA VAL A 149 6.87 7.62 -19.12
C VAL A 149 6.25 6.43 -19.82
N GLU A 150 6.35 5.26 -19.19
CA GLU A 150 5.74 4.05 -19.74
C GLU A 150 4.20 4.18 -19.69
N SER A 151 3.57 4.04 -20.83
CA SER A 151 2.12 3.99 -20.97
C SER A 151 1.70 2.61 -21.41
N LYS A 152 1.10 1.85 -20.51
CA LYS A 152 0.60 0.48 -20.78
C LYS A 152 -0.75 0.27 -20.10
N PRO A 153 -1.60 -0.61 -20.67
CA PRO A 153 -2.80 -1.07 -19.96
C PRO A 153 -2.42 -1.78 -18.66
N ILE A 154 -3.11 -1.44 -17.59
CA ILE A 154 -3.00 -2.13 -16.30
C ILE A 154 -4.37 -2.57 -15.82
N MET A 155 -4.43 -3.64 -15.05
CA MET A 155 -5.63 -4.05 -14.35
C MET A 155 -5.83 -3.12 -13.15
N GLN A 156 -6.89 -2.32 -13.19
CA GLN A 156 -7.21 -1.35 -12.16
C GLN A 156 -8.61 -1.60 -11.61
N PRO A 157 -8.81 -1.66 -10.29
CA PRO A 157 -10.15 -1.77 -9.71
C PRO A 157 -10.97 -0.50 -9.92
N PHE A 158 -12.25 -0.67 -10.22
CA PHE A 158 -13.22 0.41 -10.38
C PHE A 158 -14.44 0.17 -9.50
N GLY A 159 -15.04 1.23 -8.99
CA GLY A 159 -16.32 1.14 -8.31
C GLY A 159 -17.43 0.72 -9.28
N ASP A 160 -18.21 -0.29 -8.92
CA ASP A 160 -19.26 -0.85 -9.79
C ASP A 160 -20.27 0.21 -10.29
N ARG A 161 -20.66 1.11 -9.42
CA ARG A 161 -21.63 2.16 -9.71
C ARG A 161 -20.99 3.47 -10.15
N SER A 162 -19.97 3.90 -9.43
CA SER A 162 -19.30 5.18 -9.68
C SER A 162 -18.45 5.18 -10.95
N LYS A 163 -17.95 4.01 -11.36
CA LYS A 163 -16.96 3.85 -12.43
C LYS A 163 -15.67 4.65 -12.21
N VAL A 164 -15.41 5.01 -10.96
CA VAL A 164 -14.18 5.70 -10.53
C VAL A 164 -13.13 4.69 -10.16
N VAL A 165 -11.88 4.98 -10.49
CA VAL A 165 -10.72 4.19 -10.06
C VAL A 165 -10.66 4.14 -8.54
N ILE A 166 -10.47 2.93 -8.00
CA ILE A 166 -10.26 2.70 -6.57
C ILE A 166 -8.76 2.62 -6.33
N GLU A 167 -8.28 3.47 -5.42
CA GLU A 167 -6.90 3.41 -4.94
C GLU A 167 -6.84 2.61 -3.63
N PRO A 168 -5.88 1.69 -3.46
CA PRO A 168 -5.67 1.00 -2.19
C PRO A 168 -5.33 1.98 -1.07
N MET A 169 -5.87 1.73 0.11
CA MET A 169 -5.71 2.58 1.28
C MET A 169 -5.72 1.72 2.55
N LEU A 170 -4.85 2.06 3.50
CA LEU A 170 -4.89 1.46 4.83
C LEU A 170 -6.13 1.97 5.56
N THR A 171 -6.87 1.06 6.17
CA THR A 171 -8.03 1.36 7.02
C THR A 171 -8.30 0.20 7.95
N ASP A 172 -8.82 0.51 9.13
CA ASP A 172 -9.22 -0.51 10.10
C ASP A 172 -10.38 -1.33 9.54
N GLN A 173 -10.27 -2.64 9.66
CA GLN A 173 -11.26 -3.59 9.19
C GLN A 173 -11.53 -4.65 10.27
N TRP A 174 -12.75 -5.15 10.29
CA TRP A 174 -13.12 -6.28 11.12
C TRP A 174 -12.88 -7.59 10.40
N PHE A 175 -12.12 -8.47 11.04
CA PHE A 175 -11.83 -9.80 10.53
C PHE A 175 -12.34 -10.88 11.47
N VAL A 176 -12.88 -11.94 10.91
CA VAL A 176 -13.05 -13.22 11.59
C VAL A 176 -11.76 -14.00 11.46
N GLU A 177 -11.16 -14.36 12.60
CA GLU A 177 -9.98 -15.22 12.63
C GLU A 177 -10.41 -16.67 12.38
N THR A 178 -10.54 -17.00 11.12
CA THR A 178 -11.09 -18.26 10.62
C THR A 178 -10.27 -19.47 11.03
N SER A 179 -8.96 -19.33 11.18
CA SER A 179 -8.06 -20.41 11.62
C SER A 179 -8.46 -20.99 12.98
N LYS A 180 -9.04 -20.16 13.87
CA LYS A 180 -9.48 -20.57 15.21
C LYS A 180 -10.78 -21.36 15.22
N ILE A 181 -11.65 -21.16 14.22
CA ILE A 181 -13.00 -21.75 14.16
C ILE A 181 -13.12 -22.88 13.14
N VAL A 182 -12.17 -23.04 12.23
CA VAL A 182 -12.24 -24.03 11.14
C VAL A 182 -12.00 -25.45 11.61
N LYS A 183 -11.19 -25.64 12.65
CA LYS A 183 -10.79 -26.97 13.11
C LYS A 183 -11.98 -27.89 13.47
N PRO A 184 -12.97 -27.48 14.27
CA PRO A 184 -14.14 -28.30 14.56
C PRO A 184 -14.91 -28.72 13.28
N ALA A 185 -15.01 -27.82 12.30
CA ALA A 185 -15.68 -28.13 11.03
C ALA A 185 -14.94 -29.20 10.24
N LEU A 186 -13.62 -29.12 10.16
CA LEU A 186 -12.77 -30.15 9.53
C LEU A 186 -12.89 -31.50 10.26
N ASP A 187 -12.82 -31.49 11.58
CA ASP A 187 -12.88 -32.68 12.39
C ASP A 187 -14.25 -33.38 12.27
N ALA A 188 -15.36 -32.64 12.21
CA ALA A 188 -16.70 -33.20 12.08
C ALA A 188 -16.88 -34.02 10.77
N VAL A 189 -16.32 -33.55 9.67
CA VAL A 189 -16.34 -34.33 8.41
C VAL A 189 -15.36 -35.50 8.46
N LYS A 190 -14.16 -35.27 8.99
CA LYS A 190 -13.14 -36.31 9.10
C LYS A 190 -13.57 -37.49 10.01
N ASN A 191 -14.30 -37.19 11.08
CA ASN A 191 -14.80 -38.17 12.02
C ASN A 191 -16.13 -38.83 11.57
N GLY A 192 -16.69 -38.37 10.44
CA GLY A 192 -17.93 -38.91 9.88
C GLY A 192 -19.21 -38.42 10.56
N GLU A 193 -19.12 -37.42 11.44
CA GLU A 193 -20.28 -36.76 12.07
C GLU A 193 -21.13 -36.01 11.04
N ILE A 194 -20.45 -35.44 10.02
CA ILE A 194 -21.07 -34.79 8.87
C ILE A 194 -20.58 -35.49 7.60
N LYS A 195 -21.51 -35.87 6.71
CA LYS A 195 -21.21 -36.42 5.39
C LYS A 195 -21.48 -35.39 4.29
N ILE A 196 -20.53 -35.23 3.37
CA ILE A 196 -20.69 -34.40 2.18
C ILE A 196 -21.20 -35.28 1.05
N ILE A 197 -22.30 -34.88 0.42
CA ILE A 197 -22.93 -35.61 -0.70
C ILE A 197 -22.98 -34.68 -1.91
N PRO A 198 -22.40 -35.08 -3.04
CA PRO A 198 -21.64 -36.30 -3.27
C PRO A 198 -20.25 -36.26 -2.59
N GLU A 199 -19.68 -37.44 -2.34
CA GLU A 199 -18.37 -37.59 -1.68
C GLU A 199 -17.23 -36.82 -2.39
N SER A 200 -17.35 -36.67 -3.72
CA SER A 200 -16.41 -35.86 -4.51
C SER A 200 -16.29 -34.41 -4.04
N GLY A 201 -17.28 -33.88 -3.34
CA GLY A 201 -17.28 -32.54 -2.73
C GLY A 201 -16.32 -32.40 -1.55
N GLU A 202 -15.92 -33.52 -0.92
CA GLU A 202 -15.00 -33.50 0.23
C GLU A 202 -13.64 -32.89 -0.13
N LYS A 203 -13.13 -33.15 -1.34
CA LYS A 203 -11.86 -32.56 -1.80
C LYS A 203 -11.93 -31.05 -1.83
N THR A 204 -13.02 -30.50 -2.34
CA THR A 204 -13.25 -29.04 -2.40
C THR A 204 -13.40 -28.47 -0.99
N TYR A 205 -14.16 -29.15 -0.13
CA TYR A 205 -14.34 -28.77 1.27
C TYR A 205 -13.02 -28.67 2.00
N TYR A 206 -12.20 -29.73 1.97
CA TYR A 206 -10.89 -29.74 2.63
C TYR A 206 -9.92 -28.74 2.01
N HIS A 207 -9.95 -28.57 0.68
CA HIS A 207 -9.10 -27.57 0.03
C HIS A 207 -9.39 -26.15 0.53
N TRP A 208 -10.67 -25.76 0.59
CA TRP A 208 -11.05 -24.45 1.09
C TRP A 208 -10.73 -24.25 2.57
N LEU A 209 -11.10 -25.20 3.42
CA LEU A 209 -10.96 -25.03 4.86
C LEU A 209 -9.51 -25.18 5.36
N ASN A 210 -8.69 -25.97 4.69
CA ASN A 210 -7.26 -26.07 5.04
C ASN A 210 -6.45 -24.83 4.62
N ASN A 211 -6.94 -24.09 3.64
CA ASN A 211 -6.29 -22.88 3.12
C ASN A 211 -7.10 -21.60 3.41
N ILE A 212 -7.95 -21.65 4.43
CA ILE A 212 -8.84 -20.52 4.73
C ILE A 212 -8.04 -19.37 5.35
N GLU A 213 -8.21 -18.20 4.78
CA GLU A 213 -7.64 -16.97 5.30
C GLU A 213 -8.62 -16.21 6.22
N PRO A 214 -8.14 -15.29 7.08
CA PRO A 214 -9.00 -14.42 7.86
C PRO A 214 -10.03 -13.71 6.98
N TRP A 215 -11.30 -13.78 7.35
CA TRP A 215 -12.39 -13.20 6.56
C TRP A 215 -12.70 -11.79 6.98
N CYS A 216 -12.44 -10.81 6.10
CA CYS A 216 -12.87 -9.44 6.30
C CYS A 216 -14.39 -9.34 6.18
N ILE A 217 -15.06 -9.00 7.27
CA ILE A 217 -16.52 -8.89 7.34
C ILE A 217 -17.03 -7.45 7.25
N SER A 218 -16.19 -6.46 7.51
CA SER A 218 -16.59 -5.05 7.41
C SER A 218 -16.68 -4.59 5.96
N ARG A 219 -17.63 -3.69 5.70
CA ARG A 219 -17.87 -3.03 4.42
C ARG A 219 -18.20 -1.56 4.68
N GLN A 220 -17.58 -0.64 3.97
CA GLN A 220 -17.81 0.80 4.08
C GLN A 220 -19.04 1.19 3.24
N LEU A 221 -20.22 0.80 3.69
CA LEU A 221 -21.49 1.05 3.02
C LEU A 221 -22.29 2.13 3.73
N TRP A 222 -22.92 3.01 2.97
CA TRP A 222 -23.89 3.98 3.52
C TRP A 222 -25.13 3.31 4.09
N TRP A 223 -25.53 2.21 3.47
CA TRP A 223 -26.66 1.39 3.87
C TRP A 223 -26.23 -0.08 3.87
N GLY A 224 -26.32 -0.73 5.00
CA GLY A 224 -25.92 -2.13 5.17
C GLY A 224 -26.07 -2.60 6.61
N HIS A 225 -25.72 -3.86 6.85
CA HIS A 225 -25.68 -4.42 8.19
C HIS A 225 -24.51 -3.82 8.97
N GLN A 226 -24.78 -3.43 10.20
CA GLN A 226 -23.70 -3.00 11.11
C GLN A 226 -22.99 -4.22 11.68
N VAL A 227 -21.68 -4.14 11.80
CA VAL A 227 -20.90 -5.13 12.55
C VAL A 227 -21.31 -5.00 14.03
N PRO A 228 -21.71 -6.10 14.69
CA PRO A 228 -22.26 -6.06 16.05
C PRO A 228 -21.16 -5.88 17.11
N VAL A 229 -20.47 -4.76 17.06
CA VAL A 229 -19.44 -4.36 18.01
C VAL A 229 -19.79 -3.01 18.59
N TRP A 230 -19.73 -2.92 19.89
CA TRP A 230 -20.01 -1.70 20.66
C TRP A 230 -18.73 -1.24 21.33
N PHE A 231 -18.61 0.06 21.50
CA PHE A 231 -17.46 0.69 22.16
C PHE A 231 -17.96 1.44 23.40
N ASP A 232 -17.23 1.32 24.50
CA ASP A 232 -17.44 2.20 25.63
C ASP A 232 -16.71 3.55 25.45
N LYS A 233 -16.86 4.44 26.42
CA LYS A 233 -16.21 5.76 26.42
C LYS A 233 -14.68 5.69 26.51
N ASP A 234 -14.13 4.58 26.95
CA ASP A 234 -12.70 4.34 27.09
C ASP A 234 -12.11 3.59 25.88
N GLY A 235 -12.96 3.32 24.85
CA GLY A 235 -12.57 2.64 23.60
C GLY A 235 -12.54 1.11 23.67
N ASN A 236 -12.97 0.51 24.81
CA ASN A 236 -13.04 -0.95 24.90
C ASN A 236 -14.12 -1.50 23.97
N GLN A 237 -13.85 -2.63 23.36
CA GLN A 237 -14.69 -3.28 22.35
C GLN A 237 -15.49 -4.42 22.97
N TYR A 238 -16.77 -4.50 22.64
CA TYR A 238 -17.71 -5.52 23.11
C TYR A 238 -18.45 -6.12 21.90
N CYS A 239 -18.49 -7.46 21.82
CA CYS A 239 -19.19 -8.21 20.78
C CYS A 239 -20.15 -9.23 21.40
#